data_1b0ca400c135ff7946a952e5bd8c7cbf
#
_entry.id   1b0ca400c135ff7946a952e5bd8c7cbf
#
_cell.length_a   1.000
_cell.length_b   1.000
_cell.length_c   1.000
_cell.angle_alpha   90.00
_cell.angle_beta   90.00
_cell.angle_gamma   90.00
#
_symmetry.space_group_name_H-M   'P 1'
#
loop_
_entity.id
_entity.type
_entity.pdbx_description
1 polymer ?
#
loop_
_entity_poly.entity_id
_entity_poly.type
_entity_poly.pdbx_seq_one_letter_code
_entity_poly.pdbx_strand_id
1 'polypeptide(L)'
;MTAAVAAPKISSARLIVCYAAILGTLPYLTLKASWVTGGDLGLRDPSFVDSGLMRFANLLTGGMDVVAVVLALAFTYSWGRRIPAPLVLFPIWIGTGLLAPIVLNLPVIVADLTKPELDEMPLENWVWAVVYGGFAWQGVLLLTAFVLYARDRWWFVVTGTVRPGSIGVTGGLGIAAALGAATAHVFWSFSTGGMSARGQDVVVAVLAVLAAIALATVSRGRFWPRLVLVWTGAGAMAGSGAWALFSAFGMSASGLGHVPMLAVQVVGGVLMMTSVLRRLPHAA
;
A
#
# COMPACT_ATOMS: atom_id res chain seq x y z
N MET A 1 -20.60 27.15 -36.10
CA MET A 1 -19.94 27.58 -34.86
C MET A 1 -20.18 26.52 -33.82
N THR A 2 -19.22 25.61 -33.60
CA THR A 2 -19.26 24.60 -32.54
C THR A 2 -18.85 25.29 -31.22
N ALA A 3 -19.81 25.45 -30.30
CA ALA A 3 -19.52 25.95 -28.97
C ALA A 3 -18.48 25.00 -28.30
N ALA A 4 -17.33 25.54 -27.98
CA ALA A 4 -16.30 24.81 -27.20
C ALA A 4 -16.93 24.51 -25.83
N VAL A 5 -17.24 23.22 -25.57
CA VAL A 5 -17.66 22.76 -24.26
C VAL A 5 -16.52 23.00 -23.29
N ALA A 6 -16.66 23.98 -22.42
CA ALA A 6 -15.65 24.30 -21.40
C ALA A 6 -15.34 23.05 -20.57
N ALA A 7 -14.07 22.70 -20.46
CA ALA A 7 -13.66 21.58 -19.63
C ALA A 7 -14.15 21.79 -18.19
N PRO A 8 -14.73 20.77 -17.54
CA PRO A 8 -15.25 20.92 -16.19
C PRO A 8 -14.13 21.38 -15.24
N LYS A 9 -14.38 22.46 -14.48
CA LYS A 9 -13.43 22.98 -13.50
C LYS A 9 -13.11 21.94 -12.44
N ILE A 10 -11.82 21.70 -12.18
CA ILE A 10 -11.37 20.82 -11.10
C ILE A 10 -11.78 21.46 -9.77
N SER A 11 -12.41 20.69 -8.87
CA SER A 11 -12.81 21.23 -7.57
C SER A 11 -11.59 21.58 -6.71
N SER A 12 -11.69 22.65 -5.92
CA SER A 12 -10.61 23.06 -5.00
C SER A 12 -10.20 21.96 -4.04
N ALA A 13 -11.16 21.16 -3.56
CA ALA A 13 -10.87 20.02 -2.68
C ALA A 13 -9.94 18.99 -3.34
N ARG A 14 -10.12 18.68 -4.64
CA ARG A 14 -9.22 17.77 -5.36
C ARG A 14 -7.82 18.33 -5.52
N LEU A 15 -7.71 19.63 -5.79
CA LEU A 15 -6.40 20.29 -5.87
C LEU A 15 -5.70 20.29 -4.53
N ILE A 16 -6.41 20.58 -3.43
CA ILE A 16 -5.86 20.51 -2.07
C ILE A 16 -5.35 19.11 -1.75
N VAL A 17 -6.16 18.07 -1.98
CA VAL A 17 -5.76 16.68 -1.72
C VAL A 17 -4.54 16.30 -2.57
N CYS A 18 -4.51 16.66 -3.84
CA CYS A 18 -3.41 16.39 -4.75
C CYS A 18 -2.09 17.02 -4.25
N TYR A 19 -2.09 18.34 -4.05
CA TYR A 19 -0.87 19.04 -3.67
C TYR A 19 -0.45 18.74 -2.25
N ALA A 20 -1.38 18.49 -1.32
CA ALA A 20 -1.06 18.02 0.01
C ALA A 20 -0.41 16.62 -0.01
N ALA A 21 -0.88 15.70 -0.88
CA ALA A 21 -0.24 14.41 -1.08
C ALA A 21 1.19 14.57 -1.61
N ILE A 22 1.39 15.44 -2.61
CA ILE A 22 2.71 15.72 -3.18
C ILE A 22 3.64 16.36 -2.15
N LEU A 23 3.17 17.35 -1.39
CA LEU A 23 3.98 17.97 -0.33
C LEU A 23 4.44 16.98 0.72
N GLY A 24 3.61 15.97 1.02
CA GLY A 24 3.95 14.91 1.97
C GLY A 24 5.09 14.00 1.52
N THR A 25 5.39 13.91 0.21
CA THR A 25 6.52 13.11 -0.30
C THR A 25 7.87 13.85 -0.18
N LEU A 26 7.87 15.18 -0.13
CA LEU A 26 9.08 15.97 -0.22
C LEU A 26 10.11 15.68 0.88
N PRO A 27 9.71 15.57 2.19
CA PRO A 27 10.69 15.29 3.24
C PRO A 27 11.38 13.94 3.02
N TYR A 28 10.63 12.91 2.65
CA TYR A 28 11.20 11.59 2.40
C TYR A 28 12.08 11.55 1.14
N LEU A 29 11.65 12.20 0.06
CA LEU A 29 12.46 12.32 -1.16
C LEU A 29 13.76 13.11 -0.90
N THR A 30 13.73 14.11 -0.02
CA THR A 30 14.95 14.86 0.38
C THR A 30 15.93 13.94 1.10
N LEU A 31 15.47 13.11 2.05
CA LEU A 31 16.30 12.10 2.71
C LEU A 31 16.91 11.13 1.68
N LYS A 32 16.09 10.58 0.78
CA LYS A 32 16.55 9.65 -0.25
C LYS A 32 17.56 10.28 -1.22
N ALA A 33 17.32 11.52 -1.64
CA ALA A 33 18.25 12.25 -2.48
C ALA A 33 19.60 12.44 -1.76
N SER A 34 19.60 12.84 -0.48
CA SER A 34 20.81 12.95 0.32
C SER A 34 21.58 11.63 0.34
N TRP A 35 20.92 10.52 0.74
CA TRP A 35 21.60 9.22 0.91
C TRP A 35 22.09 8.61 -0.40
N VAL A 36 21.39 8.81 -1.51
CA VAL A 36 21.81 8.31 -2.83
C VAL A 36 23.01 9.09 -3.37
N THR A 37 23.10 10.39 -3.05
CA THR A 37 24.21 11.24 -3.49
C THR A 37 25.42 11.26 -2.54
N GLY A 38 25.41 10.44 -1.47
CA GLY A 38 26.50 10.33 -0.51
C GLY A 38 26.43 11.33 0.64
N GLY A 39 25.26 11.98 0.85
CA GLY A 39 25.01 12.82 2.02
C GLY A 39 24.59 12.00 3.24
N ASP A 40 24.71 12.60 4.42
CA ASP A 40 24.50 11.99 5.73
C ASP A 40 23.27 12.53 6.48
N LEU A 41 22.36 13.18 5.80
CA LEU A 41 21.19 13.83 6.42
C LEU A 41 20.38 12.84 7.28
N GLY A 42 20.38 13.07 8.60
CA GLY A 42 19.65 12.22 9.57
C GLY A 42 20.29 10.86 9.83
N LEU A 43 21.54 10.63 9.44
CA LEU A 43 22.29 9.44 9.77
C LEU A 43 23.11 9.68 11.04
N ARG A 44 23.06 8.75 12.01
CA ARG A 44 24.03 8.63 13.09
C ARG A 44 25.23 7.82 12.65
N ASP A 45 24.98 6.81 11.82
CA ASP A 45 26.03 5.98 11.22
C ASP A 45 25.96 6.09 9.70
N PRO A 46 26.86 6.88 9.06
CA PRO A 46 26.91 7.02 7.61
C PRO A 46 27.15 5.71 6.87
N SER A 47 27.81 4.72 7.48
CA SER A 47 28.08 3.42 6.85
C SER A 47 26.79 2.62 6.56
N PHE A 48 25.70 2.94 7.25
CA PHE A 48 24.39 2.31 7.05
C PHE A 48 23.88 2.37 5.61
N VAL A 49 24.22 3.43 4.88
CA VAL A 49 23.75 3.64 3.49
C VAL A 49 24.79 3.29 2.43
N ASP A 50 26.00 2.89 2.81
CA ASP A 50 27.11 2.69 1.87
C ASP A 50 26.99 1.42 1.02
N SER A 51 26.22 0.42 1.46
CA SER A 51 26.06 -0.81 0.70
C SER A 51 25.31 -0.59 -0.61
N GLY A 52 25.72 -1.29 -1.67
CA GLY A 52 25.03 -1.23 -2.97
C GLY A 52 23.55 -1.61 -2.87
N LEU A 53 23.21 -2.52 -1.96
CA LEU A 53 21.83 -2.91 -1.70
C LEU A 53 21.03 -1.77 -1.05
N MET A 54 21.60 -1.06 -0.08
CA MET A 54 20.92 0.05 0.57
C MET A 54 20.73 1.22 -0.41
N ARG A 55 21.70 1.47 -1.29
CA ARG A 55 21.52 2.43 -2.40
C ARG A 55 20.38 2.01 -3.32
N PHE A 56 20.30 0.75 -3.69
CA PHE A 56 19.19 0.23 -4.49
C PHE A 56 17.84 0.38 -3.76
N ALA A 57 17.76 0.04 -2.48
CA ALA A 57 16.55 0.20 -1.66
C ALA A 57 16.11 1.66 -1.59
N ASN A 58 17.05 2.60 -1.45
CA ASN A 58 16.78 4.03 -1.45
C ASN A 58 16.28 4.55 -2.80
N LEU A 59 16.86 4.08 -3.92
CA LEU A 59 16.39 4.40 -5.26
C LEU A 59 15.01 3.81 -5.53
N LEU A 60 14.77 2.56 -5.13
CA LEU A 60 13.49 1.89 -5.28
C LEU A 60 12.38 2.64 -4.53
N THR A 61 12.59 2.93 -3.25
CA THR A 61 11.58 3.60 -2.42
C THR A 61 11.39 5.05 -2.81
N GLY A 62 12.45 5.78 -3.20
CA GLY A 62 12.34 7.11 -3.79
C GLY A 62 11.58 7.09 -5.12
N GLY A 63 11.82 6.09 -5.96
CA GLY A 63 11.08 5.87 -7.20
C GLY A 63 9.59 5.60 -6.96
N MET A 64 9.24 4.88 -5.89
CA MET A 64 7.84 4.68 -5.50
C MET A 64 7.16 6.00 -5.14
N ASP A 65 7.84 6.91 -4.46
CA ASP A 65 7.30 8.24 -4.16
C ASP A 65 7.11 9.09 -5.42
N VAL A 66 8.03 9.01 -6.38
CA VAL A 66 7.84 9.67 -7.68
C VAL A 66 6.59 9.12 -8.39
N VAL A 67 6.37 7.80 -8.36
CA VAL A 67 5.13 7.18 -8.87
C VAL A 67 3.91 7.69 -8.12
N ALA A 68 3.97 7.86 -6.80
CA ALA A 68 2.88 8.41 -5.99
C ALA A 68 2.54 9.85 -6.40
N VAL A 69 3.54 10.69 -6.67
CA VAL A 69 3.35 12.05 -7.22
C VAL A 69 2.64 12.02 -8.56
N VAL A 70 3.10 11.16 -9.48
CA VAL A 70 2.46 11.00 -10.81
C VAL A 70 1.02 10.52 -10.67
N LEU A 71 0.74 9.59 -9.75
CA LEU A 71 -0.62 9.11 -9.47
C LEU A 71 -1.51 10.22 -8.87
N ALA A 72 -1.02 11.02 -7.92
CA ALA A 72 -1.76 12.15 -7.36
C ALA A 72 -2.20 13.14 -8.45
N LEU A 73 -1.30 13.46 -9.37
CA LEU A 73 -1.58 14.29 -10.54
C LEU A 73 -2.59 13.60 -11.48
N ALA A 74 -2.40 12.32 -11.79
CA ALA A 74 -3.28 11.54 -12.67
C ALA A 74 -4.72 11.42 -12.10
N PHE A 75 -4.86 11.31 -10.78
CA PHE A 75 -6.17 11.26 -10.12
C PHE A 75 -6.90 12.60 -10.13
N THR A 76 -6.17 13.69 -10.32
CA THR A 76 -6.70 15.06 -10.24
C THR A 76 -6.98 15.63 -11.62
N TYR A 77 -6.10 15.44 -12.58
CA TYR A 77 -6.17 16.04 -13.90
C TYR A 77 -6.80 15.13 -14.94
N SER A 78 -7.38 15.73 -15.99
CA SER A 78 -8.14 15.02 -17.02
C SER A 78 -7.32 14.02 -17.82
N TRP A 79 -6.00 14.25 -17.98
CA TRP A 79 -5.11 13.33 -18.70
C TRP A 79 -5.02 11.97 -18.02
N GLY A 80 -5.15 11.91 -16.69
CA GLY A 80 -5.12 10.64 -15.95
C GLY A 80 -6.25 9.69 -16.33
N ARG A 81 -7.40 10.18 -16.81
CA ARG A 81 -8.48 9.32 -17.30
C ARG A 81 -8.16 8.64 -18.62
N ARG A 82 -7.17 9.13 -19.37
CA ARG A 82 -6.73 8.54 -20.64
C ARG A 82 -5.72 7.39 -20.42
N ILE A 83 -5.12 7.30 -19.23
CA ILE A 83 -4.18 6.21 -18.91
C ILE A 83 -4.94 4.89 -18.86
N PRO A 84 -4.43 3.80 -19.46
CA PRO A 84 -5.01 2.46 -19.33
C PRO A 84 -5.20 2.08 -17.85
N ALA A 85 -6.36 1.49 -17.52
CA ALA A 85 -6.71 1.17 -16.14
C ALA A 85 -5.64 0.35 -15.39
N PRO A 86 -5.02 -0.69 -15.95
CA PRO A 86 -3.99 -1.45 -15.25
C PRO A 86 -2.78 -0.62 -14.80
N LEU A 87 -2.35 0.37 -15.61
CA LEU A 87 -1.22 1.23 -15.30
C LEU A 87 -1.49 2.18 -14.13
N VAL A 88 -2.74 2.43 -13.82
CA VAL A 88 -3.17 3.22 -12.66
C VAL A 88 -3.49 2.31 -11.48
N LEU A 89 -4.23 1.24 -11.73
CA LEU A 89 -4.73 0.36 -10.66
C LEU A 89 -3.62 -0.47 -10.01
N PHE A 90 -2.65 -0.96 -10.79
CA PHE A 90 -1.58 -1.78 -10.22
C PHE A 90 -0.70 -0.99 -9.23
N PRO A 91 -0.15 0.19 -9.58
CA PRO A 91 0.68 0.95 -8.64
C PRO A 91 -0.10 1.40 -7.40
N ILE A 92 -1.34 1.88 -7.55
CA ILE A 92 -2.13 2.32 -6.39
C ILE A 92 -2.57 1.13 -5.52
N TRP A 93 -2.78 -0.06 -6.08
CA TRP A 93 -3.07 -1.26 -5.32
C TRP A 93 -1.88 -1.69 -4.46
N ILE A 94 -0.67 -1.71 -5.03
CA ILE A 94 0.56 -1.95 -4.27
C ILE A 94 0.77 -0.86 -3.21
N GLY A 95 0.58 0.42 -3.59
CA GLY A 95 0.63 1.54 -2.65
C GLY A 95 -0.37 1.41 -1.50
N THR A 96 -1.61 0.99 -1.78
CA THR A 96 -2.61 0.68 -0.74
C THR A 96 -2.09 -0.41 0.19
N GLY A 97 -1.49 -1.46 -0.38
CA GLY A 97 -0.96 -2.59 0.38
C GLY A 97 0.19 -2.24 1.31
N LEU A 98 1.01 -1.28 0.93
CA LEU A 98 2.13 -0.79 1.75
C LEU A 98 1.68 0.27 2.78
N LEU A 99 0.84 1.21 2.37
CA LEU A 99 0.49 2.38 3.18
C LEU A 99 -0.67 2.12 4.15
N ALA A 100 -1.68 1.33 3.77
CA ALA A 100 -2.83 1.09 4.65
C ALA A 100 -2.45 0.41 5.97
N PRO A 101 -1.58 -0.63 6.00
CA PRO A 101 -1.12 -1.19 7.26
C PRO A 101 -0.36 -0.19 8.14
N ILE A 102 0.44 0.72 7.55
CA ILE A 102 1.14 1.77 8.30
C ILE A 102 0.14 2.75 8.91
N VAL A 103 -0.86 3.20 8.14
CA VAL A 103 -1.91 4.11 8.64
C VAL A 103 -2.68 3.48 9.80
N LEU A 104 -3.05 2.20 9.68
CA LEU A 104 -3.79 1.48 10.72
C LEU A 104 -2.94 1.20 11.97
N ASN A 105 -1.63 0.99 11.80
CA ASN A 105 -0.69 0.76 12.89
C ASN A 105 -0.10 2.06 13.46
N LEU A 106 -0.45 3.22 12.93
CA LEU A 106 0.17 4.50 13.30
C LEU A 106 0.17 4.80 14.80
N PRO A 107 -0.90 4.53 15.57
CA PRO A 107 -0.87 4.77 17.02
C PRO A 107 0.22 3.96 17.73
N VAL A 108 0.47 2.72 17.32
CA VAL A 108 1.53 1.86 17.89
C VAL A 108 2.91 2.35 17.46
N ILE A 109 3.06 2.73 16.19
CA ILE A 109 4.29 3.32 15.66
C ILE A 109 4.67 4.57 16.45
N VAL A 110 3.72 5.49 16.66
CA VAL A 110 3.96 6.72 17.44
C VAL A 110 4.39 6.41 18.87
N ALA A 111 3.78 5.41 19.51
CA ALA A 111 4.18 4.97 20.85
C ALA A 111 5.59 4.38 20.88
N ASP A 112 6.01 3.68 19.82
CA ASP A 112 7.38 3.15 19.71
C ASP A 112 8.42 4.27 19.46
N LEU A 113 8.05 5.36 18.79
CA LEU A 113 8.96 6.49 18.53
C LEU A 113 9.40 7.23 19.80
N THR A 114 8.74 7.00 20.93
CA THR A 114 9.09 7.62 22.23
C THR A 114 10.04 6.77 23.06
N LYS A 115 10.49 5.61 22.54
CA LYS A 115 11.32 4.67 23.30
C LYS A 115 12.81 4.96 23.17
N PRO A 116 13.57 4.79 24.26
CA PRO A 116 15.03 5.03 24.28
C PRO A 116 15.83 4.15 23.30
N GLU A 117 15.31 2.95 22.97
CA GLU A 117 16.00 2.01 22.07
C GLU A 117 16.23 2.57 20.67
N LEU A 118 15.52 3.62 20.28
CA LEU A 118 15.77 4.31 19.02
C LEU A 118 17.10 5.07 18.99
N ASP A 119 17.66 5.40 20.15
CA ASP A 119 18.95 6.11 20.23
C ASP A 119 20.12 5.22 19.79
N GLU A 120 19.96 3.91 19.78
CA GLU A 120 20.94 2.92 19.30
C GLU A 120 20.81 2.62 17.81
N MET A 121 19.77 3.15 17.14
CA MET A 121 19.54 2.92 15.70
C MET A 121 20.44 3.82 14.84
N PRO A 122 20.79 3.38 13.61
CA PRO A 122 21.68 4.12 12.71
C PRO A 122 21.10 5.43 12.16
N LEU A 123 19.80 5.67 12.39
CA LEU A 123 19.07 6.88 11.96
C LEU A 123 18.72 7.74 13.18
N GLU A 124 18.72 9.05 13.00
CA GLU A 124 18.21 10.00 13.98
C GLU A 124 16.72 9.79 14.26
N ASN A 125 16.28 10.03 15.50
CA ASN A 125 14.89 9.76 15.92
C ASN A 125 13.86 10.54 15.08
N TRP A 126 14.18 11.77 14.70
CA TRP A 126 13.30 12.59 13.85
C TRP A 126 13.09 12.00 12.46
N VAL A 127 14.04 11.22 11.93
CA VAL A 127 13.94 10.57 10.62
C VAL A 127 12.79 9.55 10.63
N TRP A 128 12.67 8.76 11.69
CA TRP A 128 11.58 7.81 11.84
C TRP A 128 10.22 8.51 11.87
N ALA A 129 10.10 9.63 12.58
CA ALA A 129 8.87 10.41 12.62
C ALA A 129 8.51 10.99 11.24
N VAL A 130 9.50 11.49 10.49
CA VAL A 130 9.32 11.99 9.12
C VAL A 130 8.89 10.87 8.17
N VAL A 131 9.53 9.70 8.24
CA VAL A 131 9.24 8.56 7.37
C VAL A 131 7.83 8.03 7.60
N TYR A 132 7.51 7.65 8.84
CA TYR A 132 6.19 7.06 9.14
C TYR A 132 5.06 8.08 9.11
N GLY A 133 5.30 9.31 9.55
CA GLY A 133 4.36 10.42 9.42
C GLY A 133 4.08 10.75 7.95
N GLY A 134 5.11 10.78 7.11
CA GLY A 134 5.00 10.97 5.66
C GLY A 134 4.21 9.85 5.00
N PHE A 135 4.48 8.59 5.31
CA PHE A 135 3.74 7.44 4.78
C PHE A 135 2.27 7.44 5.21
N ALA A 136 1.99 7.78 6.48
CA ALA A 136 0.61 7.88 6.95
C ALA A 136 -0.14 9.02 6.25
N TRP A 137 0.48 10.18 6.13
CA TRP A 137 -0.03 11.34 5.40
C TRP A 137 -0.31 11.00 3.94
N GLN A 138 0.67 10.42 3.26
CA GLN A 138 0.55 9.97 1.87
C GLN A 138 -0.53 8.90 1.71
N GLY A 139 -0.59 7.93 2.63
CA GLY A 139 -1.61 6.88 2.63
C GLY A 139 -3.02 7.46 2.67
N VAL A 140 -3.29 8.39 3.57
CA VAL A 140 -4.62 9.02 3.68
C VAL A 140 -4.95 9.85 2.44
N LEU A 141 -4.04 10.71 2.00
CA LEU A 141 -4.35 11.65 0.91
C LEU A 141 -4.34 11.01 -0.46
N LEU A 142 -3.38 10.11 -0.74
CA LEU A 142 -3.31 9.43 -2.03
C LEU A 142 -4.50 8.48 -2.22
N LEU A 143 -4.89 7.75 -1.16
CA LEU A 143 -6.09 6.90 -1.21
C LEU A 143 -7.37 7.72 -1.32
N THR A 144 -7.46 8.90 -0.68
CA THR A 144 -8.57 9.83 -0.87
C THR A 144 -8.64 10.30 -2.32
N ALA A 145 -7.51 10.72 -2.91
CA ALA A 145 -7.45 11.11 -4.32
C ALA A 145 -7.89 9.97 -5.25
N PHE A 146 -7.44 8.74 -4.96
CA PHE A 146 -7.84 7.55 -5.70
C PHE A 146 -9.34 7.27 -5.61
N VAL A 147 -9.93 7.34 -4.42
CA VAL A 147 -11.38 7.13 -4.24
C VAL A 147 -12.20 8.15 -5.05
N LEU A 148 -11.81 9.43 -5.01
CA LEU A 148 -12.46 10.48 -5.79
C LEU A 148 -12.32 10.22 -7.31
N TYR A 149 -11.16 9.79 -7.76
CA TYR A 149 -10.91 9.43 -9.15
C TYR A 149 -11.68 8.18 -9.59
N ALA A 150 -11.63 7.12 -8.78
CA ALA A 150 -12.32 5.86 -9.05
C ALA A 150 -13.83 6.04 -9.11
N ARG A 151 -14.40 6.86 -8.21
CA ARG A 151 -15.82 7.22 -8.21
C ARG A 151 -16.23 7.89 -9.52
N ASP A 152 -15.41 8.78 -10.05
CA ASP A 152 -15.76 9.47 -11.31
C ASP A 152 -15.55 8.60 -12.55
N ARG A 153 -14.52 7.75 -12.51
CA ARG A 153 -14.16 6.94 -13.67
C ARG A 153 -14.94 5.63 -13.75
N TRP A 154 -15.29 5.04 -12.61
CA TRP A 154 -15.87 3.70 -12.49
C TRP A 154 -17.10 3.69 -11.57
N TRP A 155 -17.96 4.69 -11.69
CA TRP A 155 -19.20 4.79 -10.89
C TRP A 155 -20.06 3.52 -10.97
N PHE A 156 -20.06 2.85 -12.12
CA PHE A 156 -20.76 1.57 -12.31
C PHE A 156 -20.29 0.45 -11.35
N VAL A 157 -19.06 0.51 -10.84
CA VAL A 157 -18.57 -0.44 -9.83
C VAL A 157 -19.27 -0.22 -8.48
N VAL A 158 -19.59 1.04 -8.16
CA VAL A 158 -20.26 1.41 -6.90
C VAL A 158 -21.75 1.06 -6.94
N THR A 159 -22.38 1.28 -8.08
CA THR A 159 -23.85 1.12 -8.27
C THR A 159 -24.25 -0.23 -8.85
N GLY A 160 -23.32 -0.93 -9.50
CA GLY A 160 -23.59 -2.16 -10.21
C GLY A 160 -23.77 -3.37 -9.30
N THR A 161 -24.40 -4.40 -9.87
CA THR A 161 -24.58 -5.71 -9.23
C THR A 161 -23.44 -6.66 -9.61
N VAL A 162 -23.11 -7.55 -8.71
CA VAL A 162 -22.09 -8.58 -8.93
C VAL A 162 -22.52 -9.53 -10.04
N ARG A 163 -21.57 -9.93 -10.87
CA ARG A 163 -21.81 -11.07 -11.79
C ARG A 163 -22.11 -12.34 -10.99
N PRO A 164 -23.21 -13.06 -11.30
CA PRO A 164 -23.46 -14.37 -10.69
C PRO A 164 -22.31 -15.34 -10.95
N GLY A 165 -22.08 -16.27 -10.03
CA GLY A 165 -21.09 -17.32 -10.21
C GLY A 165 -20.35 -17.68 -8.92
N SER A 166 -19.54 -18.75 -8.94
CA SER A 166 -18.68 -19.18 -7.82
C SER A 166 -17.37 -18.42 -7.79
N ILE A 167 -16.71 -18.31 -6.66
CA ILE A 167 -15.35 -17.69 -6.57
C ILE A 167 -14.30 -18.53 -7.32
N GLY A 168 -14.66 -19.76 -7.70
CA GLY A 168 -13.79 -20.70 -8.42
C GLY A 168 -12.57 -21.13 -7.60
N VAL A 169 -11.73 -21.95 -8.22
CA VAL A 169 -10.48 -22.45 -7.59
C VAL A 169 -9.55 -21.31 -7.25
N THR A 170 -9.41 -20.30 -8.13
CA THR A 170 -8.56 -19.13 -7.90
C THR A 170 -8.92 -18.39 -6.61
N GLY A 171 -10.23 -18.15 -6.39
CA GLY A 171 -10.69 -17.49 -5.16
C GLY A 171 -10.53 -18.38 -3.93
N GLY A 172 -10.79 -19.68 -4.06
CA GLY A 172 -10.60 -20.65 -2.97
C GLY A 172 -9.14 -20.72 -2.50
N LEU A 173 -8.20 -20.83 -3.44
CA LEU A 173 -6.76 -20.81 -3.13
C LEU A 173 -6.33 -19.47 -2.52
N GLY A 174 -6.85 -18.34 -3.03
CA GLY A 174 -6.58 -17.03 -2.44
C GLY A 174 -7.07 -16.92 -1.00
N ILE A 175 -8.27 -17.43 -0.68
CA ILE A 175 -8.80 -17.47 0.69
C ILE A 175 -7.94 -18.37 1.58
N ALA A 176 -7.57 -19.57 1.13
CA ALA A 176 -6.71 -20.47 1.89
C ALA A 176 -5.36 -19.83 2.20
N ALA A 177 -4.73 -19.18 1.21
CA ALA A 177 -3.49 -18.43 1.41
C ALA A 177 -3.65 -17.26 2.39
N ALA A 178 -4.78 -16.53 2.33
CA ALA A 178 -5.07 -15.43 3.25
C ALA A 178 -5.23 -15.92 4.70
N LEU A 179 -5.91 -17.04 4.91
CA LEU A 179 -6.05 -17.63 6.25
C LEU A 179 -4.70 -18.16 6.76
N GLY A 180 -3.90 -18.80 5.90
CA GLY A 180 -2.54 -19.23 6.24
C GLY A 180 -1.64 -18.05 6.61
N ALA A 181 -1.68 -16.97 5.82
CA ALA A 181 -0.95 -15.74 6.11
C ALA A 181 -1.40 -15.11 7.44
N ALA A 182 -2.72 -15.02 7.67
CA ALA A 182 -3.25 -14.50 8.93
C ALA A 182 -2.76 -15.31 10.14
N THR A 183 -2.78 -16.64 10.05
CA THR A 183 -2.27 -17.53 11.11
C THR A 183 -0.79 -17.30 11.37
N ALA A 184 0.02 -17.19 10.30
CA ALA A 184 1.46 -16.92 10.43
C ALA A 184 1.73 -15.57 11.09
N HIS A 185 1.05 -14.51 10.65
CA HIS A 185 1.20 -13.17 11.23
C HIS A 185 0.73 -13.11 12.68
N VAL A 186 -0.35 -13.80 13.05
CA VAL A 186 -0.74 -13.94 14.47
C VAL A 186 0.38 -14.61 15.26
N PHE A 187 0.97 -15.69 14.76
CA PHE A 187 2.10 -16.35 15.42
C PHE A 187 3.31 -15.42 15.54
N TRP A 188 3.68 -14.73 14.47
CA TRP A 188 4.81 -13.79 14.46
C TRP A 188 4.58 -12.60 15.40
N SER A 189 3.36 -12.14 15.60
CA SER A 189 3.07 -11.04 16.54
C SER A 189 3.45 -11.34 18.00
N PHE A 190 3.63 -12.62 18.36
CA PHE A 190 4.14 -13.02 19.68
C PHE A 190 5.66 -13.18 19.73
N SER A 191 6.34 -13.31 18.59
CA SER A 191 7.76 -13.64 18.49
C SER A 191 8.62 -12.57 17.83
N THR A 192 8.03 -11.61 17.13
CA THR A 192 8.75 -10.51 16.48
C THR A 192 9.11 -9.38 17.47
N GLY A 193 10.08 -8.55 17.07
CA GLY A 193 10.71 -7.48 17.84
C GLY A 193 9.80 -6.47 18.53
N GLY A 194 9.98 -5.15 18.25
CA GLY A 194 9.25 -4.06 18.91
C GLY A 194 7.74 -4.05 18.68
N MET A 195 7.03 -3.21 19.44
CA MET A 195 5.54 -3.13 19.39
C MET A 195 5.04 -2.78 17.99
N SER A 196 5.76 -1.92 17.25
CA SER A 196 5.38 -1.55 15.88
C SER A 196 5.39 -2.75 14.92
N ALA A 197 6.38 -3.65 15.03
CA ALA A 197 6.45 -4.86 14.23
C ALA A 197 5.28 -5.81 14.56
N ARG A 198 5.03 -6.03 15.86
CA ARG A 198 3.88 -6.84 16.32
C ARG A 198 2.54 -6.26 15.88
N GLY A 199 2.38 -4.93 15.99
CA GLY A 199 1.19 -4.22 15.52
C GLY A 199 1.00 -4.38 14.01
N GLN A 200 2.07 -4.33 13.24
CA GLN A 200 2.05 -4.57 11.80
C GLN A 200 1.55 -5.98 11.47
N ASP A 201 2.06 -6.99 12.17
CA ASP A 201 1.62 -8.38 12.02
C ASP A 201 0.12 -8.54 12.32
N VAL A 202 -0.36 -7.96 13.42
CA VAL A 202 -1.79 -7.98 13.76
C VAL A 202 -2.63 -7.32 12.68
N VAL A 203 -2.23 -6.15 12.19
CA VAL A 203 -2.97 -5.43 11.13
C VAL A 203 -3.03 -6.24 9.85
N VAL A 204 -1.91 -6.84 9.42
CA VAL A 204 -1.89 -7.68 8.21
C VAL A 204 -2.77 -8.91 8.38
N ALA A 205 -2.73 -9.58 9.55
CA ALA A 205 -3.60 -10.71 9.85
C ALA A 205 -5.08 -10.34 9.77
N VAL A 206 -5.49 -9.23 10.40
CA VAL A 206 -6.87 -8.74 10.37
C VAL A 206 -7.31 -8.42 8.94
N LEU A 207 -6.50 -7.71 8.17
CA LEU A 207 -6.81 -7.35 6.79
C LEU A 207 -6.93 -8.59 5.89
N ALA A 208 -6.09 -9.61 6.09
CA ALA A 208 -6.16 -10.87 5.35
C ALA A 208 -7.47 -11.64 5.64
N VAL A 209 -7.88 -11.72 6.92
CA VAL A 209 -9.15 -12.34 7.33
C VAL A 209 -10.35 -11.59 6.76
N LEU A 210 -10.36 -10.26 6.88
CA LEU A 210 -11.45 -9.43 6.34
C LEU A 210 -11.57 -9.57 4.83
N ALA A 211 -10.45 -9.65 4.11
CA ALA A 211 -10.45 -9.88 2.67
C ALA A 211 -10.96 -11.28 2.31
N ALA A 212 -10.58 -12.32 3.08
CA ALA A 212 -11.08 -13.70 2.90
C ALA A 212 -12.60 -13.77 3.08
N ILE A 213 -13.13 -13.17 4.15
CA ILE A 213 -14.58 -13.09 4.40
C ILE A 213 -15.29 -12.30 3.28
N ALA A 214 -14.74 -11.16 2.89
CA ALA A 214 -15.31 -10.33 1.84
C ALA A 214 -15.37 -11.05 0.50
N LEU A 215 -14.30 -11.79 0.13
CA LEU A 215 -14.27 -12.58 -1.10
C LEU A 215 -15.24 -13.77 -1.04
N ALA A 216 -15.29 -14.49 0.07
CA ALA A 216 -16.22 -15.62 0.27
C ALA A 216 -17.69 -15.17 0.18
N THR A 217 -17.98 -13.94 0.56
CA THR A 217 -19.33 -13.36 0.58
C THR A 217 -19.59 -12.37 -0.58
N VAL A 218 -18.72 -12.32 -1.58
CA VAL A 218 -18.74 -11.28 -2.63
C VAL A 218 -20.06 -11.27 -3.42
N SER A 219 -20.74 -12.39 -3.55
CA SER A 219 -22.03 -12.51 -4.24
C SER A 219 -23.24 -12.08 -3.40
N ARG A 220 -23.04 -11.67 -2.14
CA ARG A 220 -24.12 -11.28 -1.22
C ARG A 220 -24.16 -9.79 -1.01
N GLY A 221 -25.29 -9.13 -1.28
CA GLY A 221 -25.49 -7.70 -1.06
C GLY A 221 -24.66 -6.78 -1.97
N ARG A 222 -24.31 -5.59 -1.47
CA ARG A 222 -23.59 -4.59 -2.27
C ARG A 222 -22.16 -5.00 -2.56
N PHE A 223 -21.71 -4.81 -3.80
CA PHE A 223 -20.38 -5.24 -4.26
C PHE A 223 -19.25 -4.35 -3.72
N TRP A 224 -19.40 -3.04 -3.79
CA TRP A 224 -18.30 -2.11 -3.52
C TRP A 224 -17.67 -2.25 -2.11
N PRO A 225 -18.39 -2.49 -0.99
CA PRO A 225 -17.74 -2.64 0.30
C PRO A 225 -16.84 -3.87 0.36
N ARG A 226 -17.27 -4.96 -0.30
CA ARG A 226 -16.47 -6.18 -0.39
C ARG A 226 -15.26 -6.02 -1.28
N LEU A 227 -15.42 -5.28 -2.39
CA LEU A 227 -14.30 -4.90 -3.24
C LEU A 227 -13.25 -4.11 -2.45
N VAL A 228 -13.66 -3.13 -1.64
CA VAL A 228 -12.71 -2.35 -0.81
C VAL A 228 -11.96 -3.24 0.18
N LEU A 229 -12.64 -4.16 0.86
CA LEU A 229 -12.00 -5.08 1.81
C LEU A 229 -11.04 -6.05 1.10
N VAL A 230 -11.44 -6.63 -0.04
CA VAL A 230 -10.54 -7.50 -0.83
C VAL A 230 -9.38 -6.68 -1.40
N TRP A 231 -9.62 -5.48 -1.92
CA TRP A 231 -8.60 -4.59 -2.44
C TRP A 231 -7.52 -4.29 -1.39
N THR A 232 -7.96 -3.87 -0.20
CA THR A 232 -7.04 -3.46 0.86
C THR A 232 -6.30 -4.67 1.44
N GLY A 233 -6.99 -5.76 1.77
CA GLY A 233 -6.35 -6.92 2.39
C GLY A 233 -5.49 -7.73 1.41
N ALA A 234 -5.95 -7.94 0.17
CA ALA A 234 -5.13 -8.56 -0.86
C ALA A 234 -3.92 -7.69 -1.23
N GLY A 235 -4.11 -6.36 -1.24
CA GLY A 235 -3.01 -5.40 -1.41
C GLY A 235 -2.01 -5.47 -0.26
N ALA A 236 -2.48 -5.52 0.99
CA ALA A 236 -1.62 -5.67 2.16
C ALA A 236 -0.82 -6.98 2.10
N MET A 237 -1.46 -8.10 1.74
CA MET A 237 -0.76 -9.36 1.52
C MET A 237 0.30 -9.25 0.43
N ALA A 238 -0.03 -8.71 -0.73
CA ALA A 238 0.90 -8.61 -1.86
C ALA A 238 2.02 -7.59 -1.59
N GLY A 239 1.69 -6.38 -1.14
CA GLY A 239 2.63 -5.29 -0.95
C GLY A 239 3.58 -5.53 0.22
N SER A 240 3.04 -5.80 1.43
CA SER A 240 3.89 -6.06 2.60
C SER A 240 4.67 -7.36 2.46
N GLY A 241 4.07 -8.41 1.87
CA GLY A 241 4.75 -9.66 1.59
C GLY A 241 5.92 -9.50 0.61
N ALA A 242 5.72 -8.75 -0.48
CA ALA A 242 6.79 -8.45 -1.43
C ALA A 242 7.91 -7.62 -0.78
N TRP A 243 7.57 -6.63 0.04
CA TRP A 243 8.54 -5.86 0.80
C TRP A 243 9.32 -6.72 1.79
N ALA A 244 8.63 -7.60 2.53
CA ALA A 244 9.26 -8.51 3.48
C ALA A 244 10.19 -9.54 2.77
N LEU A 245 9.79 -10.05 1.59
CA LEU A 245 10.66 -10.89 0.75
C LEU A 245 11.91 -10.13 0.31
N PHE A 246 11.75 -8.92 -0.19
CA PHE A 246 12.88 -8.07 -0.57
C PHE A 246 13.83 -7.86 0.62
N SER A 247 13.30 -7.56 1.81
CA SER A 247 14.10 -7.37 3.02
C SER A 247 14.79 -8.65 3.47
N ALA A 248 14.14 -9.81 3.40
CA ALA A 248 14.69 -11.10 3.79
C ALA A 248 15.87 -11.52 2.89
N PHE A 249 15.78 -11.31 1.59
CA PHE A 249 16.87 -11.63 0.66
C PHE A 249 17.97 -10.58 0.63
N GLY A 250 17.63 -9.33 0.90
CA GLY A 250 18.52 -8.22 0.69
C GLY A 250 19.17 -7.67 1.97
N MET A 251 18.47 -7.63 3.08
CA MET A 251 18.86 -6.86 4.26
C MET A 251 19.12 -7.72 5.52
N SER A 252 18.59 -8.93 5.58
CA SER A 252 18.71 -9.78 6.79
C SER A 252 18.55 -11.25 6.49
N ALA A 253 19.62 -12.02 6.62
CA ALA A 253 19.58 -13.48 6.49
C ALA A 253 18.68 -14.18 7.55
N SER A 254 18.37 -13.53 8.67
CA SER A 254 17.50 -14.07 9.71
C SER A 254 16.04 -14.25 9.29
N GLY A 255 15.61 -13.56 8.22
CA GLY A 255 14.26 -13.66 7.67
C GLY A 255 13.99 -14.83 6.73
N LEU A 256 15.02 -15.62 6.36
CA LEU A 256 14.90 -16.68 5.35
C LEU A 256 13.88 -17.77 5.72
N GLY A 257 13.69 -18.07 7.01
CA GLY A 257 12.69 -19.03 7.49
C GLY A 257 11.24 -18.64 7.17
N HIS A 258 10.97 -17.35 6.98
CA HIS A 258 9.63 -16.83 6.65
C HIS A 258 9.33 -16.80 5.14
N VAL A 259 10.36 -16.92 4.29
CA VAL A 259 10.26 -16.79 2.82
C VAL A 259 9.16 -17.63 2.19
N PRO A 260 8.97 -18.93 2.51
CA PRO A 260 7.92 -19.71 1.89
C PRO A 260 6.52 -19.16 2.17
N MET A 261 6.27 -18.72 3.42
CA MET A 261 4.97 -18.18 3.80
C MET A 261 4.74 -16.78 3.20
N LEU A 262 5.77 -15.95 3.13
CA LEU A 262 5.71 -14.65 2.47
C LEU A 262 5.41 -14.80 0.97
N ALA A 263 6.00 -15.79 0.30
CA ALA A 263 5.68 -16.09 -1.10
C ALA A 263 4.22 -16.53 -1.28
N VAL A 264 3.72 -17.42 -0.41
CA VAL A 264 2.30 -17.83 -0.38
C VAL A 264 1.39 -16.62 -0.16
N GLN A 265 1.76 -15.71 0.73
CA GLN A 265 1.03 -14.48 1.01
C GLN A 265 0.93 -13.58 -0.24
N VAL A 266 2.04 -13.33 -0.94
CA VAL A 266 2.06 -12.51 -2.17
C VAL A 266 1.18 -13.13 -3.25
N VAL A 267 1.36 -14.43 -3.52
CA VAL A 267 0.58 -15.18 -4.51
C VAL A 267 -0.90 -15.16 -4.12
N GLY A 268 -1.22 -15.39 -2.85
CA GLY A 268 -2.59 -15.35 -2.32
C GLY A 268 -3.27 -14.00 -2.55
N GLY A 269 -2.57 -12.89 -2.29
CA GLY A 269 -3.07 -11.54 -2.57
C GLY A 269 -3.40 -11.34 -4.05
N VAL A 270 -2.52 -11.77 -4.95
CA VAL A 270 -2.75 -11.70 -6.41
C VAL A 270 -3.94 -12.56 -6.83
N LEU A 271 -4.07 -13.78 -6.31
CA LEU A 271 -5.19 -14.68 -6.60
C LEU A 271 -6.53 -14.09 -6.13
N MET A 272 -6.58 -13.50 -4.93
CA MET A 272 -7.78 -12.83 -4.42
C MET A 272 -8.17 -11.65 -5.29
N MET A 273 -7.20 -10.78 -5.65
CA MET A 273 -7.45 -9.64 -6.52
C MET A 273 -7.96 -10.09 -7.89
N THR A 274 -7.32 -11.08 -8.51
CA THR A 274 -7.75 -11.65 -9.79
C THR A 274 -9.18 -12.20 -9.70
N SER A 275 -9.52 -12.89 -8.62
CA SER A 275 -10.85 -13.46 -8.41
C SER A 275 -11.93 -12.38 -8.29
N VAL A 276 -11.69 -11.30 -7.54
CA VAL A 276 -12.67 -10.21 -7.38
C VAL A 276 -12.82 -9.37 -8.65
N LEU A 277 -11.73 -9.14 -9.39
CA LEU A 277 -11.77 -8.37 -10.64
C LEU A 277 -12.60 -9.07 -11.72
N ARG A 278 -12.60 -10.40 -11.77
CA ARG A 278 -13.48 -11.18 -12.67
C ARG A 278 -14.99 -11.01 -12.36
N ARG A 279 -15.30 -10.43 -11.21
CA ARG A 279 -16.66 -10.20 -10.70
C ARG A 279 -17.15 -8.77 -10.87
N LEU A 280 -16.32 -7.89 -11.43
CA LEU A 280 -16.70 -6.50 -11.67
C LEU A 280 -18.02 -6.43 -12.47
N PRO A 281 -18.94 -5.54 -12.07
CA PRO A 281 -20.12 -5.22 -12.87
C PRO A 281 -19.70 -4.78 -14.28
N HIS A 282 -20.57 -5.03 -15.26
CA HIS A 282 -20.39 -4.42 -16.58
C HIS A 282 -20.81 -2.95 -16.53
N ALA A 283 -20.12 -2.11 -17.28
CA ALA A 283 -20.69 -0.83 -17.70
C ALA A 283 -21.89 -1.14 -18.61
N ALA A 284 -23.08 -0.72 -18.19
CA ALA A 284 -24.30 -0.85 -18.99
C ALA A 284 -24.20 0.07 -20.21
#